data_cc1624ac968a6b01c11052ad709475aa
#
_entry.id   cc1624ac968a6b01c11052ad709475aa
#
_cell.length_a   1.000
_cell.length_b   1.000
_cell.length_c   1.000
_cell.angle_alpha   90.00
_cell.angle_beta   90.00
_cell.angle_gamma   90.00
#
_symmetry.space_group_name_H-M   'P 1'
#
loop_
_entity.id
_entity.type
_entity.pdbx_description
1 polymer ?
#
loop_
_entity_poly.entity_id
_entity_poly.type
_entity_poly.pdbx_seq_one_letter_code
_entity_poly.pdbx_strand_id
1 'polypeptide(L)'
;TRGDSHVTGNRATYNSQTQAGTVEGNVIAVYQGTRLTCDYLMSDGQEHMMATGNVRGSRDDKTFSGEQVDYFPQQNDYIVIDRGGQLTSGDDTFTADRIYGWLKDEHYIGEGNAHVVSPSRAMEAGGDQMDYYGKEQGKAVITGNAWAVQENNTMRSNRMTIYLADDGSAKVQ
;
A
#
# COMPACT_ATOMS: atom_id res chain seq x y z
N THR A 1 -11.39 16.70 16.91
CA THR A 1 -11.53 16.85 15.45
C THR A 1 -10.79 18.09 14.98
N ARG A 2 -9.98 17.98 13.97
CA ARG A 2 -9.26 19.11 13.41
C ARG A 2 -9.38 19.03 11.89
N GLY A 3 -10.21 19.91 11.32
CA GLY A 3 -10.52 19.87 9.90
C GLY A 3 -11.18 18.56 9.52
N ASP A 4 -10.65 17.88 8.48
CA ASP A 4 -11.20 16.63 7.97
C ASP A 4 -10.60 15.41 8.67
N SER A 5 -9.99 15.58 9.84
CA SER A 5 -9.30 14.50 10.54
C SER A 5 -9.97 14.21 11.87
N HIS A 6 -10.23 12.93 12.15
CA HIS A 6 -10.66 12.53 13.48
C HIS A 6 -10.21 11.09 13.75
N VAL A 7 -10.06 10.77 15.04
CA VAL A 7 -9.65 9.44 15.48
C VAL A 7 -10.53 9.04 16.66
N THR A 8 -11.00 7.80 16.65
CA THR A 8 -11.76 7.22 17.75
C THR A 8 -11.13 5.88 18.15
N GLY A 9 -11.33 5.51 19.41
CA GLY A 9 -10.85 4.24 19.95
C GLY A 9 -11.34 4.07 21.37
N ASN A 10 -10.98 2.94 22.01
CA ASN A 10 -11.39 2.66 23.38
C ASN A 10 -10.61 3.48 24.40
N ARG A 11 -9.36 3.77 24.10
CA ARG A 11 -8.51 4.53 25.01
C ARG A 11 -7.56 5.41 24.18
N ALA A 12 -7.42 6.67 24.57
CA ALA A 12 -6.55 7.61 23.91
C ALA A 12 -5.71 8.38 24.91
N THR A 13 -4.45 8.64 24.55
CA THR A 13 -3.57 9.53 25.30
C THR A 13 -3.05 10.60 24.36
N TYR A 14 -2.82 11.81 24.89
CA TYR A 14 -2.38 12.93 24.07
C TYR A 14 -1.48 13.84 24.89
N ASN A 15 -0.35 14.23 24.31
CA ASN A 15 0.59 15.17 24.90
C ASN A 15 0.45 16.50 24.16
N SER A 16 -0.06 17.53 24.85
CA SER A 16 -0.32 18.83 24.22
C SER A 16 0.96 19.60 23.87
N GLN A 17 2.07 19.29 24.47
CA GLN A 17 3.34 19.96 24.18
C GLN A 17 4.02 19.41 22.93
N THR A 18 4.05 18.09 22.80
CA THR A 18 4.65 17.44 21.64
C THR A 18 3.67 17.16 20.53
N GLN A 19 2.37 17.24 20.83
CA GLN A 19 1.26 16.86 19.95
C GLN A 19 1.26 15.36 19.62
N ALA A 20 2.06 14.59 20.32
CA ALA A 20 2.09 13.14 20.18
C ALA A 20 0.89 12.51 20.87
N GLY A 21 0.41 11.40 20.36
CA GLY A 21 -0.72 10.71 20.94
C GLY A 21 -0.78 9.25 20.57
N THR A 22 -1.55 8.49 21.34
CA THR A 22 -1.81 7.09 21.07
C THR A 22 -3.30 6.81 21.23
N VAL A 23 -3.81 5.86 20.44
CA VAL A 23 -5.19 5.39 20.54
C VAL A 23 -5.16 3.86 20.52
N GLU A 24 -5.85 3.23 21.45
CA GLU A 24 -5.88 1.77 21.58
C GLU A 24 -7.29 1.23 21.53
N GLY A 25 -7.44 0.05 20.93
CA GLY A 25 -8.67 -0.73 20.91
C GLY A 25 -9.68 -0.20 19.90
N ASN A 26 -9.99 -0.99 18.89
CA ASN A 26 -10.97 -0.65 17.86
C ASN A 26 -10.75 0.75 17.29
N VAL A 27 -9.50 1.04 16.92
CA VAL A 27 -9.13 2.37 16.43
C VAL A 27 -9.70 2.60 15.04
N ILE A 28 -10.34 3.76 14.86
CA ILE A 28 -10.77 4.24 13.54
C ILE A 28 -10.23 5.64 13.38
N ALA A 29 -9.41 5.85 12.36
CA ALA A 29 -8.83 7.15 12.05
C ALA A 29 -9.25 7.58 10.64
N VAL A 30 -9.64 8.83 10.51
CA VAL A 30 -9.96 9.42 9.21
C VAL A 30 -9.09 10.66 9.04
N TYR A 31 -8.38 10.72 7.92
CA TYR A 31 -7.47 11.82 7.63
C TYR A 31 -7.46 12.09 6.12
N GLN A 32 -7.93 13.26 5.72
CA GLN A 32 -7.92 13.72 4.33
C GLN A 32 -8.45 12.66 3.33
N GLY A 33 -9.57 12.03 3.65
CA GLY A 33 -10.19 11.04 2.78
C GLY A 33 -9.66 9.62 2.94
N THR A 34 -8.66 9.42 3.79
CA THR A 34 -8.14 8.09 4.10
C THR A 34 -8.77 7.60 5.40
N ARG A 35 -9.33 6.39 5.38
CA ARG A 35 -9.87 5.75 6.58
C ARG A 35 -8.96 4.59 6.97
N LEU A 36 -8.56 4.58 8.23
CA LEU A 36 -7.66 3.56 8.77
C LEU A 36 -8.31 2.90 9.98
N THR A 37 -8.25 1.59 10.04
CA THR A 37 -8.68 0.82 11.22
C THR A 37 -7.53 -0.04 11.69
N CYS A 38 -7.37 -0.18 13.00
CA CYS A 38 -6.30 -0.97 13.59
C CYS A 38 -6.58 -1.22 15.07
N ASP A 39 -5.69 -1.95 15.73
CA ASP A 39 -5.79 -2.18 17.17
C ASP A 39 -5.07 -1.08 17.96
N TYR A 40 -4.02 -0.52 17.42
CA TYR A 40 -3.22 0.51 18.09
C TYR A 40 -2.73 1.52 17.06
N LEU A 41 -2.88 2.80 17.37
CA LEU A 41 -2.40 3.89 16.52
C LEU A 41 -1.56 4.85 17.34
N MET A 42 -0.40 5.23 16.82
CA MET A 42 0.50 6.19 17.45
C MET A 42 0.82 7.30 16.46
N SER A 43 0.88 8.54 16.95
CA SER A 43 1.32 9.68 16.17
C SER A 43 2.39 10.44 16.95
N ASP A 44 3.49 10.81 16.29
CA ASP A 44 4.51 11.65 16.92
C ASP A 44 4.12 13.13 16.93
N GLY A 45 2.97 13.43 16.35
CA GLY A 45 2.41 14.78 16.33
C GLY A 45 2.68 15.58 15.07
N GLN A 46 3.63 15.18 14.25
CA GLN A 46 3.99 16.00 13.08
C GLN A 46 4.26 15.22 11.80
N GLU A 47 5.14 14.23 11.84
CA GLU A 47 5.65 13.65 10.60
C GLU A 47 5.39 12.15 10.45
N HIS A 48 5.05 11.46 11.52
CA HIS A 48 4.99 10.01 11.50
C HIS A 48 3.78 9.49 12.24
N MET A 49 3.04 8.61 11.61
CA MET A 49 1.96 7.85 12.22
C MET A 49 2.26 6.37 12.06
N MET A 50 2.01 5.58 13.09
CA MET A 50 2.22 4.15 13.07
C MET A 50 0.96 3.44 13.55
N ALA A 51 0.49 2.48 12.77
CA ALA A 51 -0.65 1.65 13.10
C ALA A 51 -0.18 0.20 13.24
N THR A 52 -0.65 -0.50 14.26
CA THR A 52 -0.31 -1.90 14.48
C THR A 52 -1.54 -2.71 14.83
N GLY A 53 -1.50 -3.99 14.47
CA GLY A 53 -2.58 -4.96 14.75
C GLY A 53 -3.74 -4.85 13.78
N ASN A 54 -3.85 -5.80 12.86
CA ASN A 54 -4.95 -5.87 11.89
C ASN A 54 -5.20 -4.54 11.20
N VAL A 55 -4.12 -3.93 10.70
CA VAL A 55 -4.21 -2.61 10.09
C VAL A 55 -4.87 -2.71 8.72
N ARG A 56 -5.89 -1.87 8.50
CA ARG A 56 -6.57 -1.77 7.20
C ARG A 56 -6.87 -0.30 6.91
N GLY A 57 -6.54 0.11 5.71
CA GLY A 57 -6.81 1.48 5.28
C GLY A 57 -7.47 1.51 3.92
N SER A 58 -8.23 2.57 3.68
CA SER A 58 -8.87 2.76 2.38
C SER A 58 -8.86 4.24 2.01
N ARG A 59 -8.67 4.50 0.73
CA ARG A 59 -8.71 5.84 0.16
C ARG A 59 -9.18 5.73 -1.29
N ASP A 60 -10.34 6.31 -1.61
CA ASP A 60 -10.97 6.19 -2.91
C ASP A 60 -11.17 4.71 -3.27
N ASP A 61 -10.62 4.25 -4.40
CA ASP A 61 -10.71 2.85 -4.83
C ASP A 61 -9.52 2.00 -4.38
N LYS A 62 -8.67 2.55 -3.51
CA LYS A 62 -7.46 1.87 -3.03
C LYS A 62 -7.63 1.42 -1.60
N THR A 63 -7.15 0.21 -1.29
CA THR A 63 -7.10 -0.29 0.08
C THR A 63 -5.72 -0.85 0.37
N PHE A 64 -5.33 -0.83 1.63
CA PHE A 64 -4.09 -1.46 2.07
C PHE A 64 -4.31 -2.16 3.41
N SER A 65 -3.53 -3.19 3.67
CA SER A 65 -3.60 -3.93 4.92
C SER A 65 -2.25 -4.55 5.26
N GLY A 66 -2.04 -4.83 6.54
CA GLY A 66 -0.83 -5.45 7.06
C GLY A 66 -0.88 -5.52 8.57
N GLU A 67 0.17 -6.05 9.18
CA GLU A 67 0.26 -6.08 10.64
C GLU A 67 0.78 -4.78 11.21
N GLN A 68 1.60 -4.06 10.45
CA GLN A 68 2.11 -2.76 10.86
C GLN A 68 2.18 -1.85 9.64
N VAL A 69 1.71 -0.62 9.81
CA VAL A 69 1.76 0.40 8.76
C VAL A 69 2.35 1.67 9.36
N ASP A 70 3.40 2.18 8.73
CA ASP A 70 4.00 3.47 9.06
C ASP A 70 3.63 4.46 7.95
N TYR A 71 3.19 5.65 8.32
CA TYR A 71 2.73 6.66 7.38
C TYR A 71 3.41 7.99 7.64
N PHE A 72 3.94 8.59 6.58
CA PHE A 72 4.68 9.85 6.63
C PHE A 72 4.01 10.86 5.70
N PRO A 73 3.02 11.62 6.18
CA PRO A 73 2.24 12.51 5.32
C PRO A 73 3.04 13.63 4.67
N GLN A 74 4.14 14.05 5.27
CA GLN A 74 4.97 15.12 4.72
C GLN A 74 6.00 14.66 3.69
N GLN A 75 6.06 13.35 3.41
CA GLN A 75 6.99 12.79 2.44
C GLN A 75 6.22 12.23 1.23
N ASN A 76 5.34 13.04 0.63
CA ASN A 76 4.49 12.66 -0.51
C ASN A 76 3.58 11.46 -0.16
N ASP A 77 3.09 11.43 1.07
CA ASP A 77 2.27 10.32 1.59
C ASP A 77 3.01 8.99 1.51
N TYR A 78 4.26 8.97 1.99
CA TYR A 78 5.06 7.75 2.05
C TYR A 78 4.49 6.78 3.06
N ILE A 79 4.37 5.52 2.66
CA ILE A 79 3.79 4.48 3.48
C ILE A 79 4.69 3.24 3.47
N VAL A 80 4.78 2.56 4.61
CA VAL A 80 5.48 1.28 4.73
C VAL A 80 4.53 0.29 5.39
N ILE A 81 4.30 -0.85 4.73
CA ILE A 81 3.45 -1.92 5.24
C ILE A 81 4.35 -3.13 5.50
N ASP A 82 4.48 -3.52 6.75
CA ASP A 82 5.33 -4.64 7.15
C ASP A 82 4.49 -5.85 7.53
N ARG A 83 5.07 -7.03 7.40
CA ARG A 83 4.52 -8.32 7.80
C ARG A 83 3.25 -8.67 7.02
N GLY A 84 3.46 -8.95 5.75
CA GLY A 84 2.37 -9.42 4.90
C GLY A 84 1.53 -8.28 4.36
N GLY A 85 2.16 -7.34 3.67
CA GLY A 85 1.47 -6.20 3.07
C GLY A 85 0.57 -6.59 1.91
N GLN A 86 -0.57 -5.93 1.80
CA GLN A 86 -1.48 -6.07 0.68
C GLN A 86 -1.98 -4.69 0.29
N LEU A 87 -1.98 -4.42 -1.01
CA LEU A 87 -2.46 -3.16 -1.57
C LEU A 87 -3.40 -3.49 -2.72
N THR A 88 -4.58 -2.88 -2.72
CA THR A 88 -5.52 -3.05 -3.84
C THR A 88 -5.80 -1.71 -4.47
N SER A 89 -6.01 -1.72 -5.79
CA SER A 89 -6.40 -0.54 -6.56
C SER A 89 -7.38 -0.99 -7.63
N GLY A 90 -8.66 -0.64 -7.47
CA GLY A 90 -9.71 -1.18 -8.31
C GLY A 90 -9.78 -2.69 -8.18
N ASP A 91 -9.62 -3.40 -9.29
CA ASP A 91 -9.62 -4.87 -9.32
C ASP A 91 -8.24 -5.48 -9.11
N ASP A 92 -7.20 -4.66 -9.09
CA ASP A 92 -5.82 -5.15 -8.98
C ASP A 92 -5.43 -5.37 -7.53
N THR A 93 -4.76 -6.48 -7.26
CA THR A 93 -4.28 -6.81 -5.91
C THR A 93 -2.77 -7.00 -5.95
N PHE A 94 -2.06 -6.31 -5.06
CA PHE A 94 -0.61 -6.37 -4.94
C PHE A 94 -0.26 -6.83 -3.53
N THR A 95 0.52 -7.90 -3.42
CA THR A 95 0.95 -8.45 -2.13
C THR A 95 2.46 -8.66 -2.10
N ALA A 96 3.05 -8.52 -0.93
CA ALA A 96 4.47 -8.79 -0.70
C ALA A 96 4.69 -8.96 0.79
N ASP A 97 5.86 -9.47 1.18
CA ASP A 97 6.21 -9.55 2.59
C ASP A 97 6.32 -8.16 3.19
N ARG A 98 6.80 -7.20 2.41
CA ARG A 98 6.89 -5.81 2.79
C ARG A 98 6.55 -4.94 1.58
N ILE A 99 5.68 -3.95 1.78
CA ILE A 99 5.32 -2.98 0.73
C ILE A 99 5.63 -1.59 1.25
N TYR A 100 6.27 -0.77 0.43
CA TYR A 100 6.45 0.64 0.75
C TYR A 100 6.32 1.47 -0.52
N GLY A 101 5.98 2.74 -0.37
CA GLY A 101 5.83 3.59 -1.54
C GLY A 101 5.21 4.94 -1.22
N TRP A 102 4.93 5.67 -2.26
CA TRP A 102 4.42 7.03 -2.20
C TRP A 102 3.03 7.06 -2.80
N LEU A 103 2.01 7.27 -1.96
CA LEU A 103 0.61 7.24 -2.40
C LEU A 103 0.30 8.33 -3.42
N LYS A 104 0.92 9.51 -3.26
CA LYS A 104 0.70 10.62 -4.18
C LYS A 104 1.20 10.31 -5.59
N ASP A 105 2.32 9.63 -5.69
CA ASP A 105 2.95 9.33 -6.98
C ASP A 105 2.50 7.98 -7.54
N GLU A 106 1.69 7.24 -6.79
CA GLU A 106 1.28 5.87 -7.12
C GLU A 106 2.49 4.98 -7.46
N HIS A 107 3.58 5.19 -6.72
CA HIS A 107 4.80 4.41 -6.86
C HIS A 107 4.94 3.50 -5.65
N TYR A 108 4.91 2.19 -5.88
CA TYR A 108 4.96 1.19 -4.82
C TYR A 108 6.05 0.18 -5.09
N ILE A 109 6.69 -0.28 -4.02
CA ILE A 109 7.74 -1.31 -4.10
C ILE A 109 7.36 -2.43 -3.15
N GLY A 110 7.30 -3.66 -3.67
CA GLY A 110 7.08 -4.84 -2.87
C GLY A 110 8.35 -5.67 -2.81
N GLU A 111 8.78 -6.03 -1.60
CA GLU A 111 9.96 -6.85 -1.37
C GLU A 111 9.56 -8.16 -0.71
N GLY A 112 10.09 -9.26 -1.22
CA GLY A 112 9.83 -10.60 -0.70
C GLY A 112 8.49 -11.14 -1.21
N ASN A 113 8.56 -12.15 -2.08
CA ASN A 113 7.38 -12.81 -2.64
C ASN A 113 6.36 -11.81 -3.21
N ALA A 114 6.86 -10.83 -3.96
CA ALA A 114 5.99 -9.82 -4.57
C ALA A 114 5.09 -10.48 -5.61
N HIS A 115 3.79 -10.11 -5.59
CA HIS A 115 2.78 -10.75 -6.41
C HIS A 115 1.69 -9.76 -6.76
N VAL A 116 1.29 -9.72 -8.01
CA VAL A 116 0.18 -8.90 -8.47
C VAL A 116 -0.81 -9.74 -9.25
N VAL A 117 -2.10 -9.49 -9.01
CA VAL A 117 -3.19 -10.11 -9.75
C VAL A 117 -4.05 -9.00 -10.34
N SER A 118 -4.24 -9.03 -11.64
CA SER A 118 -5.06 -8.05 -12.36
C SER A 118 -6.13 -8.78 -13.17
N PRO A 119 -7.29 -9.06 -12.57
CA PRO A 119 -8.35 -9.81 -13.27
C PRO A 119 -8.86 -9.11 -14.53
N SER A 120 -8.95 -7.79 -14.51
CA SER A 120 -9.42 -7.03 -15.67
C SER A 120 -8.48 -7.14 -16.88
N ARG A 121 -7.20 -7.44 -16.63
CA ARG A 121 -6.21 -7.65 -17.68
C ARG A 121 -5.90 -9.12 -17.91
N ALA A 122 -6.61 -10.02 -17.19
CA ALA A 122 -6.36 -11.46 -17.22
C ALA A 122 -4.88 -11.79 -16.99
N MET A 123 -4.26 -11.10 -16.01
CA MET A 123 -2.82 -11.18 -15.77
C MET A 123 -2.51 -11.43 -14.30
N GLU A 124 -1.48 -12.22 -14.08
CA GLU A 124 -0.91 -12.48 -12.78
C GLU A 124 0.60 -12.49 -12.92
N ALA A 125 1.32 -11.86 -11.99
CA ALA A 125 2.77 -11.77 -12.08
C ALA A 125 3.38 -11.72 -10.69
N GLY A 126 4.65 -12.12 -10.59
CA GLY A 126 5.34 -12.10 -9.31
C GLY A 126 6.83 -12.28 -9.46
N GLY A 127 7.54 -12.14 -8.35
CA GLY A 127 8.98 -12.30 -8.27
C GLY A 127 9.48 -11.93 -6.89
N ASP A 128 10.80 -11.80 -6.76
CA ASP A 128 11.40 -11.45 -5.48
C ASP A 128 11.11 -10.00 -5.10
N GLN A 129 11.10 -9.11 -6.08
CA GLN A 129 10.83 -7.69 -5.87
C GLN A 129 10.02 -7.14 -7.04
N MET A 130 9.10 -6.22 -6.75
CA MET A 130 8.31 -5.56 -7.78
C MET A 130 8.25 -4.05 -7.52
N ASP A 131 8.56 -3.26 -8.56
CA ASP A 131 8.41 -1.82 -8.56
C ASP A 131 7.22 -1.45 -9.46
N TYR A 132 6.23 -0.78 -8.91
CA TYR A 132 5.03 -0.39 -9.63
C TYR A 132 4.97 1.13 -9.79
N TYR A 133 4.84 1.59 -11.02
CA TYR A 133 4.75 3.01 -11.39
C TYR A 133 3.42 3.22 -12.09
N GLY A 134 2.39 3.57 -11.34
CA GLY A 134 1.03 3.62 -11.88
C GLY A 134 0.66 4.93 -12.54
N LYS A 135 1.03 6.05 -11.92
CA LYS A 135 0.48 7.34 -12.32
C LYS A 135 1.09 7.93 -13.58
N GLU A 136 2.42 7.89 -13.70
CA GLU A 136 3.11 8.55 -14.81
C GLU A 136 3.53 7.60 -15.91
N GLN A 137 3.90 6.39 -15.55
CA GLN A 137 4.54 5.47 -16.49
C GLN A 137 3.71 4.25 -16.83
N GLY A 138 2.73 3.90 -15.99
CA GLY A 138 1.87 2.74 -16.23
C GLY A 138 2.65 1.47 -16.44
N LYS A 139 3.62 1.18 -15.55
CA LYS A 139 4.43 -0.01 -15.70
C LYS A 139 4.78 -0.63 -14.35
N ALA A 140 5.10 -1.92 -14.38
CA ALA A 140 5.63 -2.64 -13.23
C ALA A 140 6.91 -3.35 -13.66
N VAL A 141 7.95 -3.27 -12.84
CA VAL A 141 9.22 -3.96 -13.07
C VAL A 141 9.40 -5.03 -11.99
N ILE A 142 9.56 -6.28 -12.41
CA ILE A 142 9.73 -7.42 -11.52
C ILE A 142 11.17 -7.90 -11.63
N THR A 143 11.85 -8.04 -10.50
CA THR A 143 13.25 -8.42 -10.46
C THR A 143 13.42 -9.66 -9.58
N GLY A 144 14.20 -10.64 -10.05
CA GLY A 144 14.50 -11.87 -9.33
C GLY A 144 13.39 -12.90 -9.45
N ASN A 145 13.68 -14.01 -10.14
CA ASN A 145 12.72 -15.08 -10.38
C ASN A 145 11.37 -14.55 -10.89
N ALA A 146 11.42 -13.57 -11.80
CA ALA A 146 10.23 -12.94 -12.34
C ALA A 146 9.42 -13.90 -13.18
N TRP A 147 8.10 -13.87 -13.01
CA TRP A 147 7.18 -14.68 -13.79
C TRP A 147 5.92 -13.89 -14.07
N ALA A 148 5.27 -14.20 -15.18
CA ALA A 148 3.98 -13.59 -15.52
C ALA A 148 3.14 -14.60 -16.28
N VAL A 149 1.84 -14.58 -16.00
CA VAL A 149 0.85 -15.37 -16.70
C VAL A 149 -0.17 -14.40 -17.26
N GLN A 150 -0.35 -14.40 -18.57
CA GLN A 150 -1.35 -13.58 -19.24
C GLN A 150 -2.16 -14.50 -20.16
N GLU A 151 -3.45 -14.63 -19.89
CA GLU A 151 -4.33 -15.59 -20.57
C GLU A 151 -3.74 -17.00 -20.42
N ASN A 152 -3.31 -17.62 -21.53
CA ASN A 152 -2.73 -18.96 -21.52
C ASN A 152 -1.20 -18.95 -21.66
N ASN A 153 -0.58 -17.79 -21.58
CA ASN A 153 0.86 -17.65 -21.79
C ASN A 153 1.57 -17.46 -20.45
N THR A 154 2.61 -18.24 -20.23
CA THR A 154 3.46 -18.13 -19.03
C THR A 154 4.86 -17.70 -19.45
N MET A 155 5.39 -16.67 -18.78
CA MET A 155 6.71 -16.13 -19.06
C MET A 155 7.55 -16.12 -17.78
N ARG A 156 8.85 -16.39 -17.91
CA ARG A 156 9.77 -16.37 -16.78
C ARG A 156 11.08 -15.71 -17.18
N SER A 157 11.66 -14.96 -16.26
CA SER A 157 12.92 -14.25 -16.51
C SER A 157 13.54 -13.83 -15.19
N ASN A 158 14.76 -13.35 -15.22
CA ASN A 158 15.37 -12.73 -14.05
C ASN A 158 14.87 -11.32 -13.83
N ARG A 159 14.39 -10.68 -14.90
CA ARG A 159 13.81 -9.34 -14.83
C ARG A 159 12.74 -9.21 -15.90
N MET A 160 11.62 -8.59 -15.53
CA MET A 160 10.48 -8.47 -16.44
C MET A 160 9.85 -7.10 -16.26
N THR A 161 9.48 -6.46 -17.37
CA THR A 161 8.74 -5.19 -17.33
C THR A 161 7.37 -5.41 -17.93
N ILE A 162 6.34 -4.98 -17.20
CA ILE A 162 4.95 -5.07 -17.63
C ILE A 162 4.44 -3.66 -17.86
N TYR A 163 3.96 -3.37 -19.06
CA TYR A 163 3.38 -2.07 -19.41
C TYR A 163 1.87 -2.17 -19.32
N LEU A 164 1.27 -1.26 -18.54
CA LEU A 164 -0.16 -1.22 -18.28
C LEU A 164 -0.77 -0.06 -19.04
N ALA A 165 -1.63 -0.36 -19.98
CA ALA A 165 -2.27 0.68 -20.79
C ALA A 165 -3.61 1.11 -20.18
N ASP A 166 -4.02 2.34 -20.48
CA ASP A 166 -5.28 2.90 -19.96
C ASP A 166 -6.51 2.13 -20.43
N ASP A 167 -6.41 1.41 -21.56
CA ASP A 167 -7.50 0.62 -22.10
C ASP A 167 -7.68 -0.73 -21.37
N GLY A 168 -6.92 -0.98 -20.32
CA GLY A 168 -6.99 -2.23 -19.57
C GLY A 168 -6.13 -3.34 -20.11
N SER A 169 -5.30 -3.08 -21.14
CA SER A 169 -4.38 -4.07 -21.68
C SER A 169 -3.05 -4.05 -20.93
N ALA A 170 -2.28 -5.13 -21.05
CA ALA A 170 -0.95 -5.24 -20.47
C ALA A 170 0.01 -5.86 -21.49
N LYS A 171 1.25 -5.34 -21.51
CA LYS A 171 2.29 -5.84 -22.40
C LYS A 171 3.53 -6.18 -21.56
N VAL A 172 4.04 -7.40 -21.74
CA VAL A 172 5.18 -7.92 -20.98
C VAL A 172 6.43 -7.93 -21.85
N GLN A 173 7.55 -7.45 -21.30
CA GLN A 173 8.84 -7.46 -21.96
C GLN A 173 9.93 -7.98 -21.05
#